data_c1de6d5ebcbe972aac396d7c4f453adf
#
_entry.id   c1de6d5ebcbe972aac396d7c4f453adf
#
_cell.length_a   1.000
_cell.length_b   1.000
_cell.length_c   1.000
_cell.angle_alpha   90.00
_cell.angle_beta   90.00
_cell.angle_gamma   90.00
#
_symmetry.space_group_name_H-M   'P 1'
#
loop_
_entity.id
_entity.type
_entity.pdbx_description
1 polymer ?
#
loop_
_entity_poly.entity_id
_entity_poly.type
_entity_poly.pdbx_seq_one_letter_code
_entity_poly.pdbx_strand_id
1 'polypeptide(L)'
;LQALRDKAREMGSKTKFSASEAAEAMNYMAMAGWKTNDMLSGIDGIMNLAAASSEDLATTSDIVTDALTAFGLTAQDSGHFADVLAAASSNANTNVSMLGESFKYCAPIAGALGFSCEDTAEALGLMANAGIKSTQSGTSMRSIMTALSGEVKFCSESFGEMEIATTNSDGSMRSLSDILADCRVAFDQM
;
A
#
# COMPACT_ATOMS: atom_id res chain seq x y z
N LEU A 1 -0.18 -9.00 28.92
CA LEU A 1 1.19 -9.50 28.77
C LEU A 1 1.22 -11.01 28.48
N GLN A 2 0.41 -11.84 29.20
CA GLN A 2 0.39 -13.29 28.95
C GLN A 2 -0.05 -13.62 27.51
N ALA A 3 -1.13 -13.00 27.02
CA ALA A 3 -1.62 -13.21 25.67
C ALA A 3 -0.57 -12.92 24.59
N LEU A 4 0.24 -11.85 24.75
CA LEU A 4 1.35 -11.56 23.83
C LEU A 4 2.45 -12.63 23.85
N ARG A 5 2.80 -13.16 25.02
CA ARG A 5 3.77 -14.26 25.14
C ARG A 5 3.26 -15.54 24.46
N ASP A 6 2.00 -15.87 24.67
CA ASP A 6 1.39 -17.07 24.09
C ASP A 6 1.32 -16.93 22.56
N LYS A 7 0.95 -15.74 22.06
CA LYS A 7 0.95 -15.44 20.62
C LYS A 7 2.36 -15.48 20.03
N ALA A 8 3.37 -14.92 20.71
CA ALA A 8 4.75 -15.00 20.25
C ALA A 8 5.25 -16.45 20.13
N ARG A 9 4.91 -17.32 21.09
CA ARG A 9 5.23 -18.74 21.04
C ARG A 9 4.47 -19.46 19.92
N GLU A 10 3.20 -19.13 19.73
CA GLU A 10 2.38 -19.66 18.62
C GLU A 10 3.05 -19.31 17.28
N MET A 11 3.39 -18.05 17.07
CA MET A 11 4.04 -17.61 15.82
C MET A 11 5.41 -18.26 15.60
N GLY A 12 6.20 -18.40 16.66
CA GLY A 12 7.48 -19.11 16.60
C GLY A 12 7.35 -20.61 16.26
N SER A 13 6.16 -21.21 16.51
CA SER A 13 5.89 -22.61 16.13
C SER A 13 5.32 -22.78 14.72
N LYS A 14 4.72 -21.72 14.15
CA LYS A 14 4.01 -21.74 12.86
C LYS A 14 4.81 -21.13 11.70
N THR A 15 5.83 -20.33 11.99
CA THR A 15 6.61 -19.61 10.99
C THR A 15 8.09 -19.99 11.04
N LYS A 16 8.89 -19.48 10.11
CA LYS A 16 10.35 -19.63 10.13
C LYS A 16 11.06 -18.86 11.24
N PHE A 17 10.35 -17.97 11.91
CA PHE A 17 10.88 -17.09 12.95
C PHE A 17 10.76 -17.73 14.34
N SER A 18 11.64 -17.34 15.26
CA SER A 18 11.57 -17.73 16.66
C SER A 18 10.51 -16.95 17.44
N ALA A 19 10.12 -17.45 18.61
CA ALA A 19 9.25 -16.71 19.52
C ALA A 19 9.85 -15.37 19.99
N SER A 20 11.17 -15.27 20.03
CA SER A 20 11.88 -14.02 20.38
C SER A 20 11.75 -12.99 19.27
N GLU A 21 11.92 -13.39 18.01
CA GLU A 21 11.72 -12.51 16.85
C GLU A 21 10.25 -12.08 16.73
N ALA A 22 9.28 -12.96 17.00
CA ALA A 22 7.88 -12.61 17.05
C ALA A 22 7.59 -11.57 18.16
N ALA A 23 8.20 -11.71 19.33
CA ALA A 23 8.07 -10.73 20.41
C ALA A 23 8.73 -9.38 20.06
N GLU A 24 9.82 -9.40 19.31
CA GLU A 24 10.48 -8.20 18.79
C GLU A 24 9.61 -7.49 17.76
N ALA A 25 8.98 -8.22 16.82
CA ALA A 25 7.99 -7.66 15.90
C ALA A 25 6.84 -6.96 16.64
N MET A 26 6.30 -7.57 17.71
CA MET A 26 5.29 -6.94 18.56
C MET A 26 5.81 -5.65 19.22
N ASN A 27 7.10 -5.57 19.53
CA ASN A 27 7.68 -4.34 20.08
C ASN A 27 7.69 -3.21 19.04
N TYR A 28 8.02 -3.49 17.78
CA TYR A 28 7.90 -2.50 16.69
C TYR A 28 6.46 -2.03 16.52
N MET A 29 5.48 -2.94 16.52
CA MET A 29 4.06 -2.59 16.46
C MET A 29 3.65 -1.68 17.64
N ALA A 30 4.16 -1.98 18.86
CA ALA A 30 3.90 -1.15 20.03
C ALA A 30 4.51 0.25 19.89
N MET A 31 5.71 0.37 19.29
CA MET A 31 6.33 1.66 18.97
C MET A 31 5.52 2.46 17.95
N ALA A 32 4.87 1.79 17.00
CA ALA A 32 3.90 2.40 16.07
C ALA A 32 2.56 2.76 16.72
N GLY A 33 2.40 2.52 18.03
CA GLY A 33 1.21 2.88 18.79
C GLY A 33 0.14 1.80 18.88
N TRP A 34 0.38 0.61 18.36
CA TRP A 34 -0.58 -0.50 18.43
C TRP A 34 -0.74 -1.00 19.86
N LYS A 35 -1.98 -1.29 20.22
CA LYS A 35 -2.34 -1.87 21.53
C LYS A 35 -2.29 -3.39 21.48
N THR A 36 -2.41 -4.03 22.64
CA THR A 36 -2.34 -5.49 22.74
C THR A 36 -3.27 -6.22 21.76
N ASN A 37 -4.50 -5.77 21.60
CA ASN A 37 -5.45 -6.42 20.68
C ASN A 37 -5.05 -6.22 19.22
N ASP A 38 -4.54 -5.06 18.87
CA ASP A 38 -4.06 -4.74 17.51
C ASP A 38 -2.86 -5.63 17.16
N MET A 39 -1.90 -5.77 18.08
CA MET A 39 -0.75 -6.65 17.91
C MET A 39 -1.17 -8.12 17.74
N LEU A 40 -2.16 -8.59 18.54
CA LEU A 40 -2.64 -9.97 18.43
C LEU A 40 -3.38 -10.25 17.13
N SER A 41 -4.08 -9.28 16.55
CA SER A 41 -4.77 -9.42 15.28
C SER A 41 -3.87 -9.21 14.07
N GLY A 42 -2.87 -8.35 14.15
CA GLY A 42 -2.05 -7.95 13.01
C GLY A 42 -0.77 -8.76 12.80
N ILE A 43 -0.26 -9.42 13.83
CA ILE A 43 1.07 -10.07 13.75
C ILE A 43 1.14 -11.19 12.70
N ASP A 44 0.07 -11.95 12.51
CA ASP A 44 0.03 -13.06 11.55
C ASP A 44 0.32 -12.54 10.13
N GLY A 45 -0.32 -11.45 9.71
CA GLY A 45 -0.10 -10.83 8.40
C GLY A 45 1.34 -10.34 8.22
N ILE A 46 1.87 -9.65 9.21
CA ILE A 46 3.24 -9.11 9.17
C ILE A 46 4.28 -10.24 9.08
N MET A 47 4.15 -11.28 9.90
CA MET A 47 5.09 -12.40 9.90
C MET A 47 5.01 -13.24 8.64
N ASN A 48 3.80 -13.43 8.09
CA ASN A 48 3.62 -14.11 6.81
C ASN A 48 4.26 -13.33 5.66
N LEU A 49 4.08 -12.01 5.63
CA LEU A 49 4.71 -11.14 4.63
C LEU A 49 6.24 -11.19 4.73
N ALA A 50 6.80 -11.06 5.93
CA ALA A 50 8.24 -11.17 6.15
C ALA A 50 8.80 -12.55 5.76
N ALA A 51 8.01 -13.61 6.00
CA ALA A 51 8.41 -14.95 5.59
C ALA A 51 8.41 -15.13 4.07
N ALA A 52 7.41 -14.58 3.38
CA ALA A 52 7.23 -14.68 1.94
C ALA A 52 8.21 -13.80 1.17
N SER A 53 8.47 -12.59 1.65
CA SER A 53 9.34 -11.59 0.99
C SER A 53 10.83 -11.76 1.29
N SER A 54 11.18 -12.56 2.29
CA SER A 54 12.54 -12.65 2.84
C SER A 54 13.07 -11.34 3.46
N GLU A 55 12.16 -10.40 3.75
CA GLU A 55 12.49 -9.17 4.48
C GLU A 55 12.61 -9.47 5.99
N ASP A 56 13.29 -8.59 6.70
CA ASP A 56 13.34 -8.68 8.16
C ASP A 56 12.02 -8.20 8.81
N LEU A 57 11.77 -8.69 10.04
CA LEU A 57 10.52 -8.39 10.74
C LEU A 57 10.37 -6.93 11.14
N ALA A 58 11.48 -6.22 11.41
CA ALA A 58 11.43 -4.80 11.77
C ALA A 58 10.94 -3.98 10.58
N THR A 59 11.61 -4.12 9.43
CA THR A 59 11.24 -3.44 8.18
C THR A 59 9.82 -3.78 7.76
N THR A 60 9.42 -5.05 7.84
CA THR A 60 8.05 -5.47 7.47
C THR A 60 7.01 -4.88 8.43
N SER A 61 7.30 -4.84 9.73
CA SER A 61 6.41 -4.23 10.73
C SER A 61 6.21 -2.74 10.45
N ASP A 62 7.28 -1.99 10.21
CA ASP A 62 7.21 -0.57 9.90
C ASP A 62 6.41 -0.31 8.62
N ILE A 63 6.67 -1.06 7.54
CA ILE A 63 5.95 -0.92 6.27
C ILE A 63 4.45 -1.12 6.47
N VAL A 64 4.06 -2.19 7.16
CA VAL A 64 2.64 -2.52 7.34
C VAL A 64 1.96 -1.52 8.27
N THR A 65 2.56 -1.20 9.42
CA THR A 65 1.95 -0.28 10.39
C THR A 65 1.81 1.14 9.85
N ASP A 66 2.83 1.64 9.14
CA ASP A 66 2.81 2.96 8.52
C ASP A 66 1.77 3.06 7.41
N ALA A 67 1.73 2.06 6.52
CA ALA A 67 0.79 2.05 5.41
C ALA A 67 -0.67 1.91 5.89
N LEU A 68 -0.96 1.00 6.83
CA LEU A 68 -2.30 0.86 7.40
C LEU A 68 -2.77 2.19 8.02
N THR A 69 -1.90 2.85 8.78
CA THR A 69 -2.20 4.17 9.35
C THR A 69 -2.47 5.21 8.27
N ALA A 70 -1.67 5.24 7.21
CA ALA A 70 -1.79 6.21 6.12
C ALA A 70 -3.08 6.02 5.29
N PHE A 71 -3.51 4.77 5.09
CA PHE A 71 -4.78 4.45 4.42
C PHE A 71 -6.00 4.52 5.35
N GLY A 72 -5.83 4.77 6.65
CA GLY A 72 -6.91 4.74 7.62
C GLY A 72 -7.45 3.34 7.91
N LEU A 73 -6.65 2.32 7.62
CA LEU A 73 -6.95 0.91 7.89
C LEU A 73 -6.59 0.54 9.33
N THR A 74 -7.07 -0.63 9.78
CA THR A 74 -6.87 -1.13 11.13
C THR A 74 -5.88 -2.29 11.16
N ALA A 75 -5.42 -2.67 12.34
CA ALA A 75 -4.55 -3.84 12.51
C ALA A 75 -5.18 -5.16 12.01
N GLN A 76 -6.51 -5.24 11.94
CA GLN A 76 -7.24 -6.40 11.40
C GLN A 76 -7.04 -6.54 9.88
N ASP A 77 -6.76 -5.44 9.20
CA ASP A 77 -6.53 -5.41 7.75
C ASP A 77 -5.10 -5.80 7.37
N SER A 78 -4.22 -6.05 8.35
CA SER A 78 -2.79 -6.34 8.11
C SER A 78 -2.57 -7.60 7.26
N GLY A 79 -3.40 -8.63 7.42
CA GLY A 79 -3.35 -9.83 6.59
C GLY A 79 -3.67 -9.52 5.14
N HIS A 80 -4.75 -8.79 4.91
CA HIS A 80 -5.15 -8.36 3.57
C HIS A 80 -4.09 -7.46 2.92
N PHE A 81 -3.59 -6.45 3.65
CA PHE A 81 -2.52 -5.58 3.14
C PHE A 81 -1.23 -6.35 2.85
N ALA A 82 -0.88 -7.33 3.67
CA ALA A 82 0.25 -8.22 3.43
C ALA A 82 0.08 -9.01 2.12
N ASP A 83 -1.12 -9.53 1.85
CA ASP A 83 -1.44 -10.24 0.60
C ASP A 83 -1.33 -9.30 -0.62
N VAL A 84 -1.79 -8.05 -0.52
CA VAL A 84 -1.65 -7.03 -1.57
C VAL A 84 -0.17 -6.77 -1.88
N LEU A 85 0.68 -6.57 -0.86
CA LEU A 85 2.11 -6.36 -1.05
C LEU A 85 2.81 -7.59 -1.63
N ALA A 86 2.47 -8.78 -1.14
CA ALA A 86 3.01 -10.04 -1.66
C ALA A 86 2.64 -10.24 -3.13
N ALA A 87 1.38 -10.00 -3.48
CA ALA A 87 0.91 -10.07 -4.87
C ALA A 87 1.62 -9.06 -5.76
N ALA A 88 1.69 -7.80 -5.37
CA ALA A 88 2.36 -6.75 -6.15
C ALA A 88 3.85 -7.04 -6.34
N SER A 89 4.55 -7.49 -5.29
CA SER A 89 5.98 -7.82 -5.38
C SER A 89 6.26 -9.08 -6.22
N SER A 90 5.30 -10.02 -6.28
CA SER A 90 5.46 -11.25 -7.07
C SER A 90 5.14 -11.06 -8.55
N ASN A 91 4.28 -10.09 -8.88
CA ASN A 91 3.80 -9.85 -10.24
C ASN A 91 4.46 -8.65 -10.95
N ALA A 92 5.35 -7.92 -10.27
CA ALA A 92 6.03 -6.77 -10.82
C ALA A 92 7.53 -6.80 -10.51
N ASN A 93 8.31 -6.01 -11.27
CA ASN A 93 9.75 -5.91 -11.08
C ASN A 93 10.11 -5.04 -9.85
N THR A 94 9.68 -5.48 -8.67
CA THR A 94 9.89 -4.80 -7.40
C THR A 94 9.99 -5.81 -6.25
N ASN A 95 10.11 -5.33 -5.01
CA ASN A 95 10.05 -6.13 -3.80
C ASN A 95 9.27 -5.38 -2.71
N VAL A 96 9.01 -6.05 -1.59
CA VAL A 96 8.22 -5.49 -0.48
C VAL A 96 8.86 -4.22 0.09
N SER A 97 10.19 -4.21 0.25
CA SER A 97 10.94 -3.05 0.76
C SER A 97 10.81 -1.84 -0.17
N MET A 98 10.96 -2.03 -1.49
CA MET A 98 10.80 -0.97 -2.49
C MET A 98 9.36 -0.44 -2.54
N LEU A 99 8.36 -1.31 -2.42
CA LEU A 99 6.96 -0.92 -2.33
C LEU A 99 6.69 -0.13 -1.05
N GLY A 100 7.19 -0.60 0.09
CA GLY A 100 7.10 0.10 1.35
C GLY A 100 7.68 1.51 1.29
N GLU A 101 8.87 1.65 0.69
CA GLU A 101 9.46 2.97 0.47
C GLU A 101 8.61 3.86 -0.44
N SER A 102 7.95 3.30 -1.47
CA SER A 102 7.01 4.04 -2.30
C SER A 102 5.77 4.49 -1.54
N PHE A 103 5.20 3.60 -0.71
CA PHE A 103 4.02 3.88 0.10
C PHE A 103 4.24 5.02 1.10
N LYS A 104 5.41 5.16 1.69
CA LYS A 104 5.74 6.30 2.58
C LYS A 104 5.43 7.67 1.95
N TYR A 105 5.58 7.79 0.65
CA TYR A 105 5.34 9.05 -0.07
C TYR A 105 3.92 9.21 -0.59
N CYS A 106 3.27 8.14 -1.06
CA CYS A 106 1.97 8.23 -1.71
C CYS A 106 0.78 7.77 -0.85
N ALA A 107 0.97 6.87 0.12
CA ALA A 107 -0.13 6.34 0.92
C ALA A 107 -0.93 7.42 1.70
N PRO A 108 -0.30 8.46 2.28
CA PRO A 108 -1.06 9.50 2.97
C PRO A 108 -2.03 10.26 2.04
N ILE A 109 -1.63 10.54 0.80
CA ILE A 109 -2.51 11.21 -0.17
C ILE A 109 -3.52 10.24 -0.76
N ALA A 110 -3.13 8.99 -1.01
CA ALA A 110 -4.02 7.94 -1.48
C ALA A 110 -5.18 7.72 -0.50
N GLY A 111 -4.86 7.53 0.79
CA GLY A 111 -5.86 7.37 1.85
C GLY A 111 -6.75 8.60 2.01
N ALA A 112 -6.18 9.82 1.98
CA ALA A 112 -6.95 11.06 2.08
C ALA A 112 -7.93 11.26 0.91
N LEU A 113 -7.58 10.80 -0.29
CA LEU A 113 -8.43 10.86 -1.47
C LEU A 113 -9.38 9.65 -1.61
N GLY A 114 -9.20 8.60 -0.81
CA GLY A 114 -10.03 7.39 -0.83
C GLY A 114 -9.63 6.38 -1.90
N PHE A 115 -8.41 6.46 -2.44
CA PHE A 115 -7.86 5.37 -3.27
C PHE A 115 -7.54 4.16 -2.39
N SER A 116 -7.80 2.97 -2.93
CA SER A 116 -7.52 1.72 -2.22
C SER A 116 -6.01 1.41 -2.17
N CYS A 117 -5.61 0.56 -1.24
CA CYS A 117 -4.23 0.08 -1.20
C CYS A 117 -3.92 -0.84 -2.41
N GLU A 118 -4.91 -1.54 -2.93
CA GLU A 118 -4.82 -2.39 -4.12
C GLU A 118 -4.52 -1.57 -5.37
N ASP A 119 -5.36 -0.55 -5.67
CA ASP A 119 -5.15 0.34 -6.83
C ASP A 119 -3.78 1.02 -6.77
N THR A 120 -3.38 1.45 -5.56
CA THR A 120 -2.09 2.08 -5.34
C THR A 120 -0.94 1.09 -5.56
N ALA A 121 -1.04 -0.14 -5.05
CA ALA A 121 -0.03 -1.19 -5.22
C ALA A 121 0.09 -1.62 -6.69
N GLU A 122 -1.03 -1.76 -7.41
CA GLU A 122 -1.05 -2.07 -8.84
C GLU A 122 -0.32 -1.00 -9.64
N ALA A 123 -0.67 0.26 -9.43
CA ALA A 123 -0.03 1.38 -10.12
C ALA A 123 1.49 1.46 -9.84
N LEU A 124 1.91 1.26 -8.58
CA LEU A 124 3.33 1.19 -8.22
C LEU A 124 4.03 0.00 -8.88
N GLY A 125 3.36 -1.15 -9.00
CA GLY A 125 3.84 -2.32 -9.72
C GLY A 125 4.05 -2.06 -11.21
N LEU A 126 3.11 -1.39 -11.87
CA LEU A 126 3.22 -0.96 -13.28
C LEU A 126 4.38 0.01 -13.48
N MET A 127 4.54 0.98 -12.59
CA MET A 127 5.69 1.90 -12.61
C MET A 127 7.02 1.15 -12.43
N ALA A 128 7.06 0.16 -11.54
CA ALA A 128 8.24 -0.66 -11.32
C ALA A 128 8.64 -1.48 -12.55
N ASN A 129 7.67 -1.99 -13.31
CA ASN A 129 7.91 -2.67 -14.58
C ASN A 129 8.48 -1.73 -15.64
N ALA A 130 8.15 -0.43 -15.58
CA ALA A 130 8.74 0.62 -16.41
C ALA A 130 10.09 1.15 -15.87
N GLY A 131 10.60 0.59 -14.77
CA GLY A 131 11.89 0.97 -14.17
C GLY A 131 11.79 2.08 -13.12
N ILE A 132 10.60 2.60 -12.82
CA ILE A 132 10.36 3.66 -11.81
C ILE A 132 10.02 2.98 -10.48
N LYS A 133 10.91 3.01 -9.50
CA LYS A 133 10.81 2.23 -8.25
C LYS A 133 11.07 3.08 -7.01
N SER A 134 10.69 2.53 -5.85
CA SER A 134 11.03 3.07 -4.53
C SER A 134 10.59 4.53 -4.39
N THR A 135 11.41 5.40 -3.82
CA THR A 135 11.13 6.83 -3.61
C THR A 135 10.63 7.54 -4.89
N GLN A 136 11.18 7.21 -6.05
CA GLN A 136 10.79 7.86 -7.31
C GLN A 136 9.35 7.52 -7.69
N SER A 137 8.96 6.24 -7.59
CA SER A 137 7.57 5.84 -7.87
C SER A 137 6.58 6.44 -6.87
N GLY A 138 6.92 6.43 -5.57
CA GLY A 138 6.09 7.03 -4.54
C GLY A 138 5.88 8.53 -4.73
N THR A 139 6.94 9.26 -5.06
CA THR A 139 6.87 10.70 -5.33
C THR A 139 6.07 11.02 -6.59
N SER A 140 6.29 10.25 -7.67
CA SER A 140 5.52 10.40 -8.91
C SER A 140 4.05 10.08 -8.70
N MET A 141 3.74 8.98 -7.99
CA MET A 141 2.37 8.59 -7.67
C MET A 141 1.65 9.65 -6.83
N ARG A 142 2.33 10.21 -5.82
CA ARG A 142 1.80 11.34 -5.05
C ARG A 142 1.43 12.52 -5.95
N SER A 143 2.28 12.86 -6.92
CA SER A 143 2.03 13.96 -7.86
C SER A 143 0.84 13.66 -8.77
N ILE A 144 0.73 12.42 -9.27
CA ILE A 144 -0.41 11.97 -10.07
C ILE A 144 -1.71 12.09 -9.26
N MET A 145 -1.76 11.52 -8.05
CA MET A 145 -2.96 11.56 -7.21
C MET A 145 -3.36 12.99 -6.85
N THR A 146 -2.37 13.87 -6.59
CA THR A 146 -2.65 15.29 -6.35
C THR A 146 -3.23 15.97 -7.60
N ALA A 147 -2.75 15.65 -8.79
CA ALA A 147 -3.32 16.17 -10.03
C ALA A 147 -4.75 15.66 -10.25
N LEU A 148 -5.00 14.37 -9.96
CA LEU A 148 -6.33 13.75 -10.10
C LEU A 148 -7.35 14.22 -9.05
N SER A 149 -6.91 14.87 -7.97
CA SER A 149 -7.83 15.48 -6.99
C SER A 149 -8.49 16.77 -7.48
N GLY A 150 -8.02 17.31 -8.61
CA GLY A 150 -8.59 18.47 -9.29
C GLY A 150 -9.33 18.08 -10.57
N GLU A 151 -9.71 19.08 -11.35
CA GLU A 151 -10.24 18.87 -12.70
C GLU A 151 -9.15 18.38 -13.65
N VAL A 152 -9.40 17.26 -14.31
CA VAL A 152 -8.49 16.73 -15.34
C VAL A 152 -9.07 17.03 -16.72
N LYS A 153 -8.38 17.86 -17.46
CA LYS A 153 -8.82 18.34 -18.78
C LYS A 153 -7.77 18.07 -19.84
N PHE A 154 -8.20 17.55 -20.95
CA PHE A 154 -7.41 17.43 -22.16
C PHE A 154 -7.92 18.46 -23.18
N CYS A 155 -7.02 19.20 -23.79
CA CYS A 155 -7.35 20.21 -24.80
C CYS A 155 -6.61 19.89 -26.11
N SER A 156 -7.35 19.90 -27.22
CA SER A 156 -6.78 19.70 -28.54
C SER A 156 -7.45 20.66 -29.53
N GLU A 157 -6.71 21.09 -30.55
CA GLU A 157 -7.25 21.89 -31.65
C GLU A 157 -8.34 21.13 -32.44
N SER A 158 -8.27 19.77 -32.42
CA SER A 158 -9.16 18.92 -33.22
C SER A 158 -10.50 18.66 -32.56
N PHE A 159 -10.56 18.52 -31.23
CA PHE A 159 -11.81 18.17 -30.50
C PHE A 159 -12.17 19.15 -29.38
N GLY A 160 -11.36 20.20 -29.16
CA GLY A 160 -11.59 21.17 -28.09
C GLY A 160 -11.15 20.65 -26.72
N GLU A 161 -11.96 20.93 -25.69
CA GLU A 161 -11.72 20.51 -24.29
C GLU A 161 -12.49 19.23 -23.98
N MET A 162 -11.79 18.24 -23.40
CA MET A 162 -12.38 17.02 -22.87
C MET A 162 -12.06 16.94 -21.37
N GLU A 163 -13.08 16.84 -20.55
CA GLU A 163 -12.96 16.68 -19.11
C GLU A 163 -13.07 15.20 -18.72
N ILE A 164 -12.17 14.75 -17.87
CA ILE A 164 -12.19 13.40 -17.32
C ILE A 164 -12.76 13.46 -15.90
N ALA A 165 -13.88 12.77 -15.70
CA ALA A 165 -14.48 12.65 -14.38
C ALA A 165 -13.56 11.81 -13.46
N THR A 166 -13.10 12.42 -12.37
CA THR A 166 -12.27 11.74 -11.36
C THR A 166 -13.10 11.23 -10.18
N THR A 167 -14.35 11.68 -10.05
CA THR A 167 -15.26 11.32 -8.97
C THR A 167 -16.52 10.64 -9.49
N ASN A 168 -17.11 9.80 -8.66
CA ASN A 168 -18.42 9.22 -8.84
C ASN A 168 -19.50 10.25 -8.53
N SER A 169 -20.76 9.92 -8.85
CA SER A 169 -21.93 10.79 -8.59
C SER A 169 -22.19 11.05 -7.09
N ASP A 170 -21.66 10.23 -6.21
CA ASP A 170 -21.74 10.38 -4.75
C ASP A 170 -20.59 11.20 -4.16
N GLY A 171 -19.64 11.67 -5.00
CA GLY A 171 -18.49 12.46 -4.60
C GLY A 171 -17.26 11.64 -4.18
N SER A 172 -17.34 10.31 -4.16
CA SER A 172 -16.18 9.45 -3.92
C SER A 172 -15.25 9.43 -5.14
N MET A 173 -13.95 9.19 -4.92
CA MET A 173 -13.02 9.00 -6.03
C MET A 173 -13.35 7.73 -6.80
N ARG A 174 -13.22 7.79 -8.13
CA ARG A 174 -13.25 6.60 -8.99
C ARG A 174 -11.97 5.78 -8.81
N SER A 175 -12.00 4.50 -9.21
CA SER A 175 -10.77 3.70 -9.21
C SER A 175 -9.68 4.37 -10.06
N LEU A 176 -8.44 4.24 -9.62
CA LEU A 176 -7.31 4.83 -10.35
C LEU A 176 -7.18 4.23 -11.76
N SER A 177 -7.47 2.93 -11.90
CA SER A 177 -7.44 2.22 -13.19
C SER A 177 -8.46 2.77 -14.17
N ASP A 178 -9.70 3.07 -13.73
CA ASP A 178 -10.75 3.63 -14.59
C ASP A 178 -10.41 5.06 -15.04
N ILE A 179 -9.91 5.89 -14.12
CA ILE A 179 -9.49 7.26 -14.46
C ILE A 179 -8.36 7.24 -15.49
N LEU A 180 -7.36 6.38 -15.30
CA LEU A 180 -6.23 6.26 -16.23
C LEU A 180 -6.66 5.68 -17.59
N ALA A 181 -7.65 4.77 -17.61
CA ALA A 181 -8.20 4.26 -18.86
C ALA A 181 -8.89 5.37 -19.66
N ASP A 182 -9.69 6.22 -19.02
CA ASP A 182 -10.33 7.37 -19.65
C ASP A 182 -9.29 8.40 -20.15
N CYS A 183 -8.25 8.67 -19.34
CA CYS A 183 -7.14 9.52 -19.74
C CYS A 183 -6.44 8.99 -20.99
N ARG A 184 -6.23 7.66 -21.07
CA ARG A 184 -5.63 7.02 -22.26
C ARG A 184 -6.51 7.21 -23.49
N VAL A 185 -7.82 6.99 -23.37
CA VAL A 185 -8.76 7.20 -24.48
C VAL A 185 -8.72 8.65 -24.95
N ALA A 186 -8.70 9.62 -24.04
CA ALA A 186 -8.59 11.03 -24.38
C ALA A 186 -7.25 11.34 -25.10
N PHE A 187 -6.16 10.78 -24.61
CA PHE A 187 -4.84 10.96 -25.20
C PHE A 187 -4.74 10.35 -26.61
N ASP A 188 -5.32 9.17 -26.83
CA ASP A 188 -5.30 8.50 -28.14
C ASP A 188 -6.13 9.27 -29.21
N GLN A 189 -6.98 10.22 -28.81
CA GLN A 189 -7.76 11.10 -29.68
C GLN A 189 -7.06 12.42 -30.00
N MET A 190 -5.98 12.74 -29.29
CA MET A 190 -5.19 13.97 -29.53
C MET A 190 -4.26 13.83 -30.74
#